data_f1c8ae202a776bffc89ec56248c396c3
#
_entry.id   f1c8ae202a776bffc89ec56248c396c3
#
_cell.length_a   1.000
_cell.length_b   1.000
_cell.length_c   1.000
_cell.angle_alpha   90.00
_cell.angle_beta   90.00
_cell.angle_gamma   90.00
#
_symmetry.space_group_name_H-M   'P 1'
#
loop_
_entity.id
_entity.type
_entity.pdbx_description
1 polymer ?
#
loop_
_entity_poly.entity_id
_entity_poly.type
_entity_poly.pdbx_seq_one_letter_code
_entity_poly.pdbx_strand_id
1 'polypeptide(L)'
;MKKKWIAAISSVVLGCSTVMMPFASSFTVNAADTRSGFVTTNGTQFMLDGSTFYYAGTNNYYLNFKPKESVDAVLEDAAEMGLKVVRTWGNLDAGVKTDKVSDKGYTVFTDNVDGSGEKEGVYYQYFDADLGRPVVNEGEDGLQKLDYALYKAEQEGIKLLITFTNNWEAFGGMGQYVQWAKLAGENVSGHDDFYTNETIKGWYKDYIKTLLNHENVYTGVKYKDDPTIFSWELANEPRCESDAGCENNTVVKWATEMSAYVKSIDNNHMLAVGDEGFYNYGYNDFPEGDHKYVYHGSSGMDYLQLTSIPDIDFGTLHVYCDQWGLTKEQGEF
;
A
#
# COMPACT_ATOMS: atom_id res chain seq x y z
N MET A 1 -9.66 41.43 -3.56
CA MET A 1 -10.45 41.43 -2.31
C MET A 1 -10.31 40.04 -1.69
N LYS A 2 -9.55 39.96 -0.60
CA LYS A 2 -9.26 38.67 0.05
C LYS A 2 -10.49 38.25 0.86
N LYS A 3 -11.14 37.16 0.50
CA LYS A 3 -12.19 36.56 1.34
C LYS A 3 -11.54 35.53 2.27
N LYS A 4 -11.45 35.91 3.55
CA LYS A 4 -11.16 34.98 4.65
C LYS A 4 -12.43 34.18 4.93
N TRP A 5 -12.36 32.89 4.84
CA TRP A 5 -13.41 32.00 5.36
C TRP A 5 -13.15 31.76 6.84
N ILE A 6 -14.04 32.33 7.66
CA ILE A 6 -14.13 32.02 9.09
C ILE A 6 -15.33 31.10 9.22
N ALA A 7 -15.10 29.88 9.66
CA ALA A 7 -16.17 28.97 10.01
C ALA A 7 -16.90 29.48 11.24
N ALA A 8 -18.15 29.90 11.05
CA ALA A 8 -19.01 30.30 12.13
C ALA A 8 -19.74 29.08 12.69
N ILE A 9 -19.37 28.65 13.88
CA ILE A 9 -20.13 27.69 14.68
C ILE A 9 -21.27 28.48 15.32
N SER A 10 -22.50 28.23 14.86
CA SER A 10 -23.70 28.78 15.48
C SER A 10 -24.04 27.99 16.76
N SER A 11 -23.76 28.61 17.90
CA SER A 11 -24.18 28.07 19.19
C SER A 11 -25.65 28.45 19.44
N VAL A 12 -26.54 27.46 19.47
CA VAL A 12 -27.88 27.62 20.02
C VAL A 12 -27.78 27.41 21.53
N VAL A 13 -27.95 28.50 22.27
CA VAL A 13 -28.06 28.45 23.73
C VAL A 13 -29.53 28.20 24.09
N LEU A 14 -29.84 27.01 24.53
CA LEU A 14 -31.06 26.74 25.31
C LEU A 14 -30.63 26.62 26.77
N GLY A 15 -31.07 27.55 27.58
CA GLY A 15 -30.80 27.54 28.99
C GLY A 15 -31.60 26.44 29.70
N CYS A 16 -30.90 25.60 30.47
CA CYS A 16 -31.48 24.87 31.56
C CYS A 16 -30.44 24.69 32.67
N SER A 17 -30.89 24.82 33.85
CA SER A 17 -30.23 25.05 35.12
C SER A 17 -29.14 24.04 35.49
N THR A 18 -28.07 24.57 35.99
CA THR A 18 -26.88 24.01 36.62
C THR A 18 -27.09 22.82 37.56
N VAL A 19 -26.44 21.70 37.24
CA VAL A 19 -25.79 20.83 38.21
C VAL A 19 -24.33 20.71 37.75
N MET A 20 -23.43 21.41 38.43
CA MET A 20 -21.98 21.24 38.23
C MET A 20 -21.60 19.86 38.79
N MET A 21 -21.40 18.87 37.92
CA MET A 21 -20.52 17.76 38.21
C MET A 21 -19.15 18.05 37.56
N PRO A 22 -18.06 17.87 38.28
CA PRO A 22 -16.74 18.00 37.68
C PRO A 22 -16.58 16.82 36.74
N PHE A 23 -16.66 17.06 35.43
CA PHE A 23 -16.11 16.14 34.44
C PHE A 23 -14.59 16.18 34.62
N ALA A 24 -14.07 15.27 35.44
CA ALA A 24 -12.70 14.86 35.32
C ALA A 24 -12.62 14.14 33.96
N SER A 25 -12.22 14.85 32.90
CA SER A 25 -11.71 14.24 31.70
C SER A 25 -10.44 13.49 32.14
N SER A 26 -10.61 12.21 32.42
CA SER A 26 -9.49 11.31 32.48
C SER A 26 -8.88 11.30 31.08
N PHE A 27 -7.85 12.11 30.87
CA PHE A 27 -6.88 11.82 29.83
C PHE A 27 -6.30 10.45 30.20
N THR A 28 -6.81 9.39 29.60
CA THR A 28 -6.09 8.15 29.51
C THR A 28 -4.86 8.48 28.68
N VAL A 29 -3.76 8.77 29.35
CA VAL A 29 -2.44 8.60 28.76
C VAL A 29 -2.42 7.12 28.37
N ASN A 30 -2.61 6.83 27.09
CA ASN A 30 -2.37 5.49 26.58
C ASN A 30 -1.00 5.09 27.07
N ALA A 31 -0.90 3.92 27.69
CA ALA A 31 0.38 3.34 28.05
C ALA A 31 1.28 3.49 26.83
N ALA A 32 2.46 4.07 27.01
CA ALA A 32 3.43 4.23 25.94
C ALA A 32 3.54 2.90 25.21
N ASP A 33 3.36 2.91 23.90
CA ASP A 33 3.50 1.72 23.07
C ASP A 33 4.91 1.18 23.30
N THR A 34 5.00 0.00 23.90
CA THR A 34 6.28 -0.59 24.35
C THR A 34 7.04 -1.26 23.21
N ARG A 35 6.57 -1.15 21.95
CA ARG A 35 7.20 -1.71 20.76
C ARG A 35 8.38 -0.82 20.37
N SER A 36 9.57 -1.11 20.89
CA SER A 36 10.78 -0.38 20.54
C SER A 36 11.12 -0.52 19.06
N GLY A 37 11.47 0.59 18.44
CA GLY A 37 11.87 0.67 17.04
C GLY A 37 10.72 0.74 16.01
N PHE A 38 9.49 0.42 16.39
CA PHE A 38 8.34 0.54 15.49
C PHE A 38 7.81 1.97 15.43
N VAL A 39 7.47 2.41 14.23
CA VAL A 39 6.78 3.69 14.06
C VAL A 39 5.28 3.47 14.32
N THR A 40 4.69 4.38 15.06
CA THR A 40 3.27 4.36 15.43
C THR A 40 2.64 5.73 15.17
N THR A 41 1.34 5.85 15.37
CA THR A 41 0.62 7.14 15.29
C THR A 41 0.20 7.62 16.66
N ASN A 42 0.22 8.95 16.87
CA ASN A 42 -0.42 9.61 18.00
C ASN A 42 -1.14 10.86 17.51
N GLY A 43 -2.44 10.77 17.35
CA GLY A 43 -3.23 11.80 16.68
C GLY A 43 -2.78 11.99 15.23
N THR A 44 -2.26 13.18 14.92
CA THR A 44 -1.79 13.55 13.57
C THR A 44 -0.26 13.43 13.40
N GLN A 45 0.41 12.74 14.30
CA GLN A 45 1.87 12.64 14.29
C GLN A 45 2.32 11.18 14.25
N PHE A 46 3.39 10.92 13.51
CA PHE A 46 4.14 9.68 13.63
C PHE A 46 5.06 9.74 14.85
N MET A 47 5.19 8.62 15.53
CA MET A 47 5.99 8.48 16.75
C MET A 47 7.00 7.34 16.58
N LEU A 48 8.21 7.53 17.09
CA LEU A 48 9.22 6.49 17.19
C LEU A 48 9.85 6.57 18.58
N ASP A 49 9.80 5.49 19.35
CA ASP A 49 10.33 5.39 20.71
C ASP A 49 9.89 6.55 21.61
N GLY A 50 8.61 6.90 21.53
CA GLY A 50 8.00 7.96 22.34
C GLY A 50 8.28 9.39 21.90
N SER A 51 9.04 9.59 20.83
CA SER A 51 9.34 10.91 20.24
C SER A 51 8.64 11.09 18.91
N THR A 52 8.28 12.32 18.54
CA THR A 52 7.72 12.61 17.23
C THR A 52 8.73 12.24 16.13
N PHE A 53 8.28 11.48 15.16
CA PHE A 53 9.07 11.04 14.01
C PHE A 53 8.72 11.88 12.78
N TYR A 54 9.55 12.85 12.48
CA TYR A 54 9.50 13.62 11.23
C TYR A 54 10.48 13.06 10.24
N TYR A 55 10.07 12.91 8.99
CA TYR A 55 10.94 12.38 7.95
C TYR A 55 10.74 13.06 6.61
N ALA A 56 11.79 13.06 5.81
CA ALA A 56 11.73 13.13 4.37
C ALA A 56 11.98 11.72 3.82
N GLY A 57 11.37 11.41 2.71
CA GLY A 57 11.47 10.10 2.08
C GLY A 57 11.57 10.17 0.56
N THR A 58 11.72 9.04 -0.07
CA THR A 58 11.70 8.89 -1.52
C THR A 58 11.02 7.60 -1.93
N ASN A 59 10.66 7.49 -3.20
CA ASN A 59 10.18 6.26 -3.82
C ASN A 59 11.29 5.60 -4.63
N ASN A 60 11.44 4.30 -4.44
CA ASN A 60 12.27 3.47 -5.31
C ASN A 60 11.65 2.09 -5.46
N TYR A 61 10.90 1.88 -6.55
CA TYR A 61 10.15 0.65 -6.78
C TYR A 61 11.01 -0.55 -7.17
N TYR A 62 12.26 -0.37 -7.56
CA TYR A 62 13.12 -1.44 -8.06
C TYR A 62 14.09 -2.02 -7.01
N LEU A 63 14.06 -1.60 -5.76
CA LEU A 63 14.86 -2.20 -4.68
C LEU A 63 14.64 -3.71 -4.56
N ASN A 64 13.42 -4.15 -4.85
CA ASN A 64 12.98 -5.53 -4.70
C ASN A 64 13.47 -6.49 -5.78
N PHE A 65 14.21 -6.04 -6.80
CA PHE A 65 14.72 -6.94 -7.85
C PHE A 65 16.13 -6.60 -8.40
N LYS A 66 16.66 -5.43 -8.11
CA LYS A 66 17.97 -5.05 -8.60
C LYS A 66 19.11 -5.78 -7.85
N PRO A 67 20.32 -5.85 -8.45
CA PRO A 67 21.50 -6.37 -7.78
C PRO A 67 21.82 -5.60 -6.50
N LYS A 68 22.53 -6.27 -5.58
CA LYS A 68 22.89 -5.71 -4.26
C LYS A 68 23.60 -4.36 -4.38
N GLU A 69 24.50 -4.23 -5.33
CA GLU A 69 25.26 -2.99 -5.57
C GLU A 69 24.35 -1.80 -5.91
N SER A 70 23.23 -2.05 -6.59
CA SER A 70 22.23 -1.01 -6.88
C SER A 70 21.38 -0.69 -5.65
N VAL A 71 21.04 -1.69 -4.84
CA VAL A 71 20.33 -1.50 -3.58
C VAL A 71 21.19 -0.71 -2.60
N ASP A 72 22.46 -1.09 -2.47
CA ASP A 72 23.44 -0.39 -1.62
C ASP A 72 23.52 1.08 -2.01
N ALA A 73 23.78 1.38 -3.28
CA ALA A 73 23.93 2.75 -3.78
C ALA A 73 22.67 3.60 -3.47
N VAL A 74 21.46 3.07 -3.71
CA VAL A 74 20.23 3.83 -3.46
C VAL A 74 20.02 4.11 -1.97
N LEU A 75 20.27 3.14 -1.11
CA LEU A 75 20.03 3.30 0.33
C LEU A 75 21.14 4.15 0.99
N GLU A 76 22.39 4.04 0.54
CA GLU A 76 23.49 4.90 0.97
C GLU A 76 23.25 6.36 0.55
N ASP A 77 22.87 6.61 -0.72
CA ASP A 77 22.53 7.95 -1.20
C ASP A 77 21.33 8.53 -0.42
N ALA A 78 20.31 7.73 -0.15
CA ALA A 78 19.16 8.16 0.65
C ALA A 78 19.58 8.55 2.08
N ALA A 79 20.45 7.77 2.71
CA ALA A 79 20.97 8.05 4.06
C ALA A 79 21.86 9.31 4.06
N GLU A 80 22.74 9.48 3.05
CA GLU A 80 23.59 10.66 2.90
C GLU A 80 22.75 11.93 2.71
N MET A 81 21.63 11.85 1.98
CA MET A 81 20.67 12.93 1.84
C MET A 81 19.88 13.22 3.12
N GLY A 82 19.99 12.40 4.15
CA GLY A 82 19.26 12.52 5.41
C GLY A 82 17.81 12.02 5.35
N LEU A 83 17.45 11.27 4.31
CA LEU A 83 16.14 10.63 4.20
C LEU A 83 15.99 9.54 5.27
N LYS A 84 14.77 9.28 5.70
CA LYS A 84 14.48 8.29 6.75
C LYS A 84 13.56 7.17 6.29
N VAL A 85 12.81 7.40 5.22
CA VAL A 85 11.85 6.41 4.69
C VAL A 85 12.05 6.28 3.19
N VAL A 86 12.12 5.04 2.72
CA VAL A 86 12.07 4.72 1.29
C VAL A 86 10.85 3.86 1.04
N ARG A 87 9.97 4.30 0.14
CA ARG A 87 8.84 3.51 -0.33
C ARG A 87 9.30 2.59 -1.45
N THR A 88 8.97 1.32 -1.35
CA THR A 88 9.29 0.30 -2.35
C THR A 88 8.13 -0.69 -2.53
N TRP A 89 8.23 -1.57 -3.52
CA TRP A 89 7.20 -2.56 -3.77
C TRP A 89 7.60 -3.93 -3.22
N GLY A 90 6.62 -4.60 -2.65
CA GLY A 90 6.73 -5.95 -2.12
C GLY A 90 6.08 -6.98 -3.04
N ASN A 91 5.96 -6.71 -4.34
CA ASN A 91 5.41 -7.65 -5.31
C ASN A 91 6.25 -7.71 -6.59
N LEU A 92 6.26 -8.87 -7.20
CA LEU A 92 6.77 -9.19 -8.53
C LEU A 92 6.04 -10.46 -8.98
N ASP A 93 4.94 -10.27 -9.70
CA ASP A 93 4.01 -11.34 -10.01
C ASP A 93 4.23 -11.78 -11.47
N ALA A 94 4.62 -13.02 -11.66
CA ALA A 94 4.86 -13.61 -12.97
C ALA A 94 3.68 -14.51 -13.41
N GLY A 95 3.70 -14.92 -14.66
CA GLY A 95 2.69 -15.83 -15.20
C GLY A 95 2.86 -17.27 -14.77
N VAL A 96 2.74 -18.20 -15.71
CA VAL A 96 2.92 -19.63 -15.51
C VAL A 96 4.39 -20.00 -15.74
N LYS A 97 5.00 -20.63 -14.77
CA LYS A 97 6.38 -21.10 -14.84
C LYS A 97 6.51 -22.19 -15.92
N THR A 98 7.54 -22.10 -16.77
CA THR A 98 7.87 -23.09 -17.78
C THR A 98 9.20 -23.78 -17.47
N ASP A 99 9.49 -24.89 -18.17
CA ASP A 99 10.79 -25.54 -18.12
C ASP A 99 11.86 -24.84 -18.98
N LYS A 100 11.48 -23.76 -19.65
CA LYS A 100 12.39 -23.01 -20.52
C LYS A 100 13.22 -22.02 -19.73
N VAL A 101 14.45 -21.83 -20.22
CA VAL A 101 15.40 -20.85 -19.68
C VAL A 101 15.74 -19.86 -20.80
N SER A 102 15.81 -18.59 -20.48
CA SER A 102 16.20 -17.52 -21.40
C SER A 102 17.69 -17.60 -21.75
N ASP A 103 18.14 -16.85 -22.74
CA ASP A 103 19.56 -16.73 -23.11
C ASP A 103 20.44 -16.21 -21.95
N LYS A 104 19.81 -15.56 -20.97
CA LYS A 104 20.47 -15.08 -19.75
C LYS A 104 20.46 -16.07 -18.60
N GLY A 105 19.85 -17.24 -18.76
CA GLY A 105 19.74 -18.26 -17.72
C GLY A 105 18.56 -18.10 -16.78
N TYR A 106 17.59 -17.24 -17.10
CA TYR A 106 16.41 -16.98 -16.26
C TYR A 106 15.24 -17.87 -16.66
N THR A 107 14.42 -18.24 -15.69
CA THR A 107 13.17 -18.96 -15.93
C THR A 107 12.24 -18.13 -16.84
N VAL A 108 11.66 -18.79 -17.84
CA VAL A 108 10.69 -18.17 -18.74
C VAL A 108 9.28 -18.49 -18.25
N PHE A 109 8.42 -17.49 -18.28
CA PHE A 109 7.01 -17.61 -17.93
C PHE A 109 6.13 -17.37 -19.16
N THR A 110 4.95 -17.98 -19.17
CA THR A 110 3.86 -17.68 -20.10
C THR A 110 2.75 -16.95 -19.37
N ASP A 111 1.82 -16.35 -20.13
CA ASP A 111 0.65 -15.66 -19.56
C ASP A 111 1.00 -14.54 -18.58
N ASN A 112 2.14 -13.90 -18.78
CA ASN A 112 2.50 -12.67 -18.06
C ASN A 112 1.64 -11.51 -18.55
N VAL A 113 1.17 -10.69 -17.63
CA VAL A 113 0.60 -9.36 -17.97
C VAL A 113 1.71 -8.33 -18.14
N ASP A 114 2.80 -8.46 -17.39
CA ASP A 114 4.02 -7.67 -17.53
C ASP A 114 5.27 -8.50 -17.23
N GLY A 115 6.31 -8.34 -18.02
CA GLY A 115 7.56 -9.08 -17.85
C GLY A 115 8.66 -8.31 -17.11
N SER A 116 8.35 -7.29 -16.33
CA SER A 116 9.37 -6.42 -15.69
C SER A 116 10.29 -7.19 -14.78
N GLY A 117 9.78 -7.97 -13.84
CA GLY A 117 10.59 -8.80 -12.92
C GLY A 117 11.28 -9.97 -13.63
N GLU A 118 10.57 -10.63 -14.54
CA GLU A 118 11.11 -11.74 -15.33
C GLU A 118 12.35 -11.34 -16.14
N LYS A 119 12.36 -10.13 -16.72
CA LYS A 119 13.50 -9.61 -17.49
C LYS A 119 14.78 -9.49 -16.67
N GLU A 120 14.64 -9.32 -15.36
CA GLU A 120 15.74 -9.28 -14.39
C GLU A 120 15.99 -10.65 -13.73
N GLY A 121 15.18 -11.67 -14.06
CA GLY A 121 15.28 -13.00 -13.50
C GLY A 121 14.76 -13.12 -12.07
N VAL A 122 13.89 -12.19 -11.64
CA VAL A 122 13.34 -12.14 -10.29
C VAL A 122 11.82 -12.19 -10.35
N TYR A 123 11.20 -12.94 -9.44
CA TYR A 123 9.75 -13.04 -9.29
C TYR A 123 9.39 -13.48 -7.87
N TYR A 124 8.35 -12.90 -7.29
CA TYR A 124 7.90 -13.22 -5.93
C TYR A 124 6.77 -14.22 -5.93
N GLN A 125 5.93 -14.18 -6.96
CA GLN A 125 4.83 -15.12 -7.16
C GLN A 125 4.78 -15.60 -8.61
N TYR A 126 4.27 -16.80 -8.82
CA TYR A 126 3.94 -17.36 -10.13
C TYR A 126 2.80 -18.35 -10.00
N PHE A 127 2.06 -18.60 -11.09
CA PHE A 127 1.01 -19.61 -11.11
C PHE A 127 1.61 -21.00 -11.30
N ASP A 128 1.34 -21.88 -10.36
CA ASP A 128 1.66 -23.30 -10.45
C ASP A 128 0.48 -24.02 -11.10
N ALA A 129 0.70 -24.52 -12.32
CA ALA A 129 -0.34 -25.19 -13.10
C ALA A 129 -0.79 -26.52 -12.50
N ASP A 130 0.10 -27.23 -11.79
CA ASP A 130 -0.23 -28.51 -11.16
C ASP A 130 -1.08 -28.29 -9.90
N LEU A 131 -0.83 -27.21 -9.16
CA LEU A 131 -1.60 -26.83 -7.99
C LEU A 131 -2.85 -26.00 -8.34
N GLY A 132 -2.93 -25.43 -9.54
CA GLY A 132 -4.01 -24.57 -9.99
C GLY A 132 -4.15 -23.25 -9.20
N ARG A 133 -3.04 -22.71 -8.67
CA ARG A 133 -3.02 -21.49 -7.88
C ARG A 133 -1.64 -20.83 -7.90
N PRO A 134 -1.55 -19.52 -7.54
CA PRO A 134 -0.26 -18.88 -7.33
C PRO A 134 0.48 -19.47 -6.12
N VAL A 135 1.80 -19.46 -6.20
CA VAL A 135 2.73 -19.85 -5.14
C VAL A 135 3.80 -18.78 -4.97
N VAL A 136 4.34 -18.65 -3.76
CA VAL A 136 5.37 -17.67 -3.42
C VAL A 136 6.76 -18.28 -3.62
N ASN A 137 7.65 -17.52 -4.23
CA ASN A 137 9.06 -17.82 -4.37
C ASN A 137 9.86 -17.17 -3.23
N GLU A 138 10.22 -17.95 -2.22
CA GLU A 138 11.04 -17.48 -1.09
C GLU A 138 12.56 -17.62 -1.34
N GLY A 139 12.97 -17.98 -2.57
CA GLY A 139 14.36 -18.21 -2.95
C GLY A 139 15.16 -16.93 -3.27
N GLU A 140 16.41 -17.15 -3.75
CA GLU A 140 17.37 -16.08 -4.10
C GLU A 140 16.89 -15.19 -5.25
N ASP A 141 16.10 -15.72 -6.15
CA ASP A 141 15.43 -15.00 -7.25
C ASP A 141 14.00 -14.57 -6.90
N GLY A 142 13.65 -14.58 -5.64
CA GLY A 142 12.37 -14.20 -5.05
C GLY A 142 12.52 -13.30 -3.83
N LEU A 143 11.85 -13.64 -2.73
CA LEU A 143 11.77 -12.80 -1.52
C LEU A 143 13.13 -12.47 -0.91
N GLN A 144 14.18 -13.28 -1.12
CA GLN A 144 15.53 -12.95 -0.63
C GLN A 144 16.12 -11.65 -1.23
N LYS A 145 15.53 -11.14 -2.30
CA LYS A 145 15.87 -9.78 -2.79
C LYS A 145 15.34 -8.70 -1.84
N LEU A 146 14.12 -8.86 -1.36
CA LEU A 146 13.54 -7.96 -0.37
C LEU A 146 14.22 -8.12 1.00
N ASP A 147 14.61 -9.34 1.37
CA ASP A 147 15.43 -9.61 2.56
C ASP A 147 16.68 -8.74 2.57
N TYR A 148 17.38 -8.70 1.44
CA TYR A 148 18.59 -7.89 1.32
C TYR A 148 18.30 -6.39 1.42
N ALA A 149 17.24 -5.93 0.78
CA ALA A 149 16.85 -4.52 0.87
C ALA A 149 16.52 -4.10 2.31
N LEU A 150 15.81 -4.93 3.08
CA LEU A 150 15.54 -4.71 4.50
C LEU A 150 16.83 -4.72 5.34
N TYR A 151 17.67 -5.73 5.15
CA TYR A 151 18.95 -5.82 5.85
C TYR A 151 19.83 -4.59 5.63
N LYS A 152 19.95 -4.12 4.38
CA LYS A 152 20.73 -2.93 4.05
C LYS A 152 20.09 -1.65 4.58
N ALA A 153 18.75 -1.54 4.51
CA ALA A 153 18.02 -0.39 5.04
C ALA A 153 18.21 -0.25 6.57
N GLU A 154 18.21 -1.37 7.31
CA GLU A 154 18.51 -1.38 8.75
C GLU A 154 19.89 -0.79 9.03
N GLN A 155 20.91 -1.18 8.26
CA GLN A 155 22.29 -0.70 8.43
C GLN A 155 22.43 0.80 8.16
N GLU A 156 21.67 1.33 7.20
CA GLU A 156 21.67 2.75 6.85
C GLU A 156 20.72 3.60 7.73
N GLY A 157 19.97 2.97 8.65
CA GLY A 157 18.98 3.64 9.48
C GLY A 157 17.78 4.18 8.69
N ILE A 158 17.49 3.56 7.57
CA ILE A 158 16.34 3.80 6.70
C ILE A 158 15.23 2.83 7.06
N LYS A 159 13.98 3.29 7.04
CA LYS A 159 12.81 2.43 7.15
C LYS A 159 12.15 2.25 5.79
N LEU A 160 11.64 1.05 5.50
CA LEU A 160 10.96 0.75 4.24
C LEU A 160 9.43 0.80 4.41
N LEU A 161 8.76 1.56 3.55
CA LEU A 161 7.32 1.47 3.34
C LEU A 161 7.10 0.53 2.15
N ILE A 162 6.32 -0.54 2.35
CA ILE A 162 6.25 -1.64 1.39
C ILE A 162 4.79 -1.88 0.96
N THR A 163 4.52 -1.89 -0.36
CA THR A 163 3.19 -2.21 -0.90
C THR A 163 3.07 -3.71 -1.16
N PHE A 164 1.89 -4.30 -0.92
CA PHE A 164 1.67 -5.73 -1.19
C PHE A 164 1.40 -6.05 -2.66
N THR A 165 0.85 -5.12 -3.42
CA THR A 165 0.54 -5.30 -4.84
C THR A 165 0.44 -3.95 -5.56
N ASN A 166 0.23 -4.00 -6.88
CA ASN A 166 0.07 -2.82 -7.72
C ASN A 166 -1.27 -2.87 -8.47
N ASN A 167 -1.96 -1.74 -8.56
CA ASN A 167 -3.16 -1.61 -9.39
C ASN A 167 -2.85 -1.83 -10.88
N TRP A 168 -1.70 -1.30 -11.31
CA TRP A 168 -1.26 -1.32 -12.70
C TRP A 168 -0.61 -2.65 -13.06
N GLU A 169 -0.53 -2.96 -14.36
CA GLU A 169 0.08 -4.19 -14.87
C GLU A 169 1.59 -4.27 -14.62
N ALA A 170 2.26 -3.15 -14.37
CA ALA A 170 3.69 -3.14 -14.05
C ALA A 170 3.98 -4.03 -12.83
N PHE A 171 4.91 -4.95 -12.97
CA PHE A 171 5.26 -6.00 -12.02
C PHE A 171 4.14 -7.03 -11.76
N GLY A 172 3.22 -7.18 -12.69
CA GLY A 172 2.11 -8.12 -12.67
C GLY A 172 0.88 -7.56 -11.97
N GLY A 173 0.96 -7.32 -10.67
CA GLY A 173 -0.08 -6.67 -9.89
C GLY A 173 -1.46 -7.32 -9.98
N MET A 174 -2.50 -6.51 -9.81
CA MET A 174 -3.90 -6.96 -9.80
C MET A 174 -4.29 -7.65 -11.11
N GLY A 175 -3.79 -7.16 -12.26
CA GLY A 175 -4.02 -7.78 -13.56
C GLY A 175 -3.52 -9.21 -13.64
N GLN A 176 -2.38 -9.50 -13.00
CA GLN A 176 -1.83 -10.87 -12.97
C GLN A 176 -2.68 -11.82 -12.12
N TYR A 177 -3.23 -11.37 -10.99
CA TYR A 177 -4.18 -12.18 -10.21
C TYR A 177 -5.44 -12.53 -11.00
N VAL A 178 -5.96 -11.58 -11.77
CA VAL A 178 -7.11 -11.83 -12.67
C VAL A 178 -6.74 -12.83 -13.77
N GLN A 179 -5.53 -12.72 -14.34
CA GLN A 179 -5.05 -13.69 -15.33
C GLN A 179 -4.91 -15.10 -14.73
N TRP A 180 -4.38 -15.23 -13.52
CA TRP A 180 -4.30 -16.51 -12.81
C TRP A 180 -5.69 -17.10 -12.55
N ALA A 181 -6.68 -16.26 -12.18
CA ALA A 181 -8.05 -16.71 -11.97
C ALA A 181 -8.66 -17.28 -13.26
N LYS A 182 -8.41 -16.65 -14.42
CA LYS A 182 -8.81 -17.21 -15.73
C LYS A 182 -8.18 -18.57 -15.98
N LEU A 183 -6.90 -18.74 -15.68
CA LEU A 183 -6.19 -20.02 -15.83
C LEU A 183 -6.74 -21.10 -14.89
N ALA A 184 -7.16 -20.73 -13.70
CA ALA A 184 -7.83 -21.62 -12.74
C ALA A 184 -9.29 -21.95 -13.11
N GLY A 185 -9.84 -21.31 -14.16
CA GLY A 185 -11.21 -21.55 -14.60
C GLY A 185 -12.27 -20.72 -13.90
N GLU A 186 -11.87 -19.68 -13.16
CA GLU A 186 -12.79 -18.73 -12.54
C GLU A 186 -13.51 -17.88 -13.59
N ASN A 187 -14.73 -17.51 -13.30
CA ASN A 187 -15.50 -16.59 -14.13
C ASN A 187 -15.15 -15.14 -13.76
N VAL A 188 -14.16 -14.57 -14.42
CA VAL A 188 -13.70 -13.20 -14.23
C VAL A 188 -13.80 -12.41 -15.53
N SER A 189 -14.14 -11.14 -15.45
CA SER A 189 -14.42 -10.25 -16.59
C SER A 189 -13.31 -9.23 -16.83
N GLY A 190 -12.60 -8.78 -15.80
CA GLY A 190 -11.59 -7.74 -15.92
C GLY A 190 -10.87 -7.43 -14.60
N HIS A 191 -10.12 -6.34 -14.63
CA HIS A 191 -9.28 -5.88 -13.52
C HIS A 191 -10.02 -5.82 -12.18
N ASP A 192 -11.23 -5.29 -12.15
CA ASP A 192 -11.97 -5.01 -10.91
C ASP A 192 -12.47 -6.27 -10.19
N ASP A 193 -12.41 -7.44 -10.85
CA ASP A 193 -12.63 -8.73 -10.18
C ASP A 193 -11.59 -8.99 -9.08
N PHE A 194 -10.45 -8.30 -9.10
CA PHE A 194 -9.47 -8.35 -8.01
C PHE A 194 -10.10 -8.01 -6.66
N TYR A 195 -10.99 -7.04 -6.63
CA TYR A 195 -11.64 -6.59 -5.39
C TYR A 195 -12.80 -7.47 -4.92
N THR A 196 -13.41 -8.23 -5.83
CA THR A 196 -14.71 -8.88 -5.58
C THR A 196 -14.70 -10.40 -5.70
N ASN A 197 -13.78 -10.99 -6.49
CA ASN A 197 -13.69 -12.43 -6.64
C ASN A 197 -13.07 -13.08 -5.39
N GLU A 198 -13.78 -14.02 -4.76
CA GLU A 198 -13.35 -14.63 -3.49
C GLU A 198 -12.08 -15.48 -3.63
N THR A 199 -11.88 -16.14 -4.78
CA THR A 199 -10.66 -16.91 -5.04
C THR A 199 -9.45 -16.00 -5.12
N ILE A 200 -9.54 -14.88 -5.84
CA ILE A 200 -8.47 -13.88 -5.95
C ILE A 200 -8.17 -13.27 -4.58
N LYS A 201 -9.18 -12.87 -3.83
CA LYS A 201 -9.00 -12.35 -2.47
C LYS A 201 -8.34 -13.37 -1.54
N GLY A 202 -8.67 -14.65 -1.71
CA GLY A 202 -8.03 -15.74 -0.99
C GLY A 202 -6.54 -15.84 -1.29
N TRP A 203 -6.14 -15.82 -2.56
CA TRP A 203 -4.74 -15.85 -2.97
C TRP A 203 -3.96 -14.62 -2.51
N TYR A 204 -4.56 -13.45 -2.59
CA TYR A 204 -3.95 -12.23 -2.09
C TYR A 204 -3.72 -12.28 -0.57
N LYS A 205 -4.66 -12.83 0.20
CA LYS A 205 -4.49 -13.10 1.63
C LYS A 205 -3.39 -14.11 1.91
N ASP A 206 -3.27 -15.16 1.11
CA ASP A 206 -2.21 -16.16 1.24
C ASP A 206 -0.83 -15.53 0.98
N TYR A 207 -0.73 -14.64 0.00
CA TYR A 207 0.48 -13.86 -0.24
C TYR A 207 0.86 -12.99 0.95
N ILE A 208 -0.06 -12.16 1.43
CA ILE A 208 0.13 -11.31 2.61
C ILE A 208 0.61 -12.15 3.80
N LYS A 209 -0.07 -13.26 4.07
CA LYS A 209 0.29 -14.15 5.18
C LYS A 209 1.69 -14.71 5.03
N THR A 210 2.09 -15.12 3.84
CA THR A 210 3.42 -15.66 3.57
C THR A 210 4.45 -14.55 3.78
N LEU A 211 4.26 -13.38 3.18
CA LEU A 211 5.18 -12.26 3.28
C LEU A 211 5.38 -11.81 4.74
N LEU A 212 4.30 -11.59 5.49
CA LEU A 212 4.38 -11.15 6.89
C LEU A 212 5.08 -12.17 7.80
N ASN A 213 4.99 -13.46 7.50
CA ASN A 213 5.64 -14.53 8.28
C ASN A 213 6.98 -14.98 7.71
N HIS A 214 7.38 -14.46 6.55
CA HIS A 214 8.68 -14.76 5.96
C HIS A 214 9.80 -14.32 6.91
N GLU A 215 10.79 -15.20 7.10
CA GLU A 215 11.95 -14.93 7.95
C GLU A 215 13.11 -14.46 7.06
N ASN A 216 13.54 -13.24 7.27
CA ASN A 216 14.64 -12.63 6.53
C ASN A 216 15.92 -13.46 6.72
N VAL A 217 16.49 -13.96 5.65
CA VAL A 217 17.67 -14.85 5.69
C VAL A 217 18.94 -14.18 6.20
N TYR A 218 19.01 -12.84 6.22
CA TYR A 218 20.16 -12.08 6.72
C TYR A 218 20.04 -11.75 8.21
N THR A 219 18.82 -11.53 8.71
CA THR A 219 18.60 -11.07 10.08
C THR A 219 18.00 -12.16 10.97
N GLY A 220 17.33 -13.16 10.39
CA GLY A 220 16.55 -14.17 11.13
C GLY A 220 15.28 -13.60 11.76
N VAL A 221 14.85 -12.39 11.37
CA VAL A 221 13.65 -11.73 11.88
C VAL A 221 12.52 -11.90 10.86
N LYS A 222 11.32 -12.20 11.35
CA LYS A 222 10.15 -12.21 10.48
C LYS A 222 9.75 -10.79 10.10
N TYR A 223 9.26 -10.59 8.89
CA TYR A 223 8.89 -9.25 8.43
C TYR A 223 7.88 -8.56 9.36
N LYS A 224 6.88 -9.24 9.86
CA LYS A 224 5.92 -8.68 10.84
C LYS A 224 6.56 -8.26 12.17
N ASP A 225 7.78 -8.70 12.45
CA ASP A 225 8.52 -8.41 13.68
C ASP A 225 9.75 -7.52 13.42
N ASP A 226 9.94 -7.04 12.17
CA ASP A 226 11.10 -6.25 11.75
C ASP A 226 10.81 -4.74 11.83
N PRO A 227 11.35 -4.02 12.82
CA PRO A 227 11.11 -2.59 12.96
C PRO A 227 11.73 -1.72 11.84
N THR A 228 12.50 -2.30 10.93
CA THR A 228 12.99 -1.63 9.71
C THR A 228 11.83 -1.30 8.76
N ILE A 229 10.73 -2.04 8.85
CA ILE A 229 9.53 -1.73 8.09
C ILE A 229 8.80 -0.57 8.77
N PHE A 230 8.58 0.51 8.00
CA PHE A 230 7.82 1.68 8.43
C PHE A 230 6.32 1.38 8.51
N SER A 231 5.81 0.82 7.42
CA SER A 231 4.41 0.43 7.28
C SER A 231 4.22 -0.47 6.07
N TRP A 232 3.07 -1.13 6.04
CA TRP A 232 2.55 -1.79 4.87
C TRP A 232 1.56 -0.90 4.13
N GLU A 233 1.43 -1.08 2.83
CA GLU A 233 0.32 -0.57 2.03
C GLU A 233 -0.42 -1.72 1.38
N LEU A 234 -1.76 -1.68 1.40
CA LEU A 234 -2.57 -2.71 0.76
C LEU A 234 -2.28 -2.81 -0.73
N ALA A 235 -2.13 -1.69 -1.42
CA ALA A 235 -1.75 -1.68 -2.83
C ALA A 235 -1.15 -0.33 -3.23
N ASN A 236 -0.40 -0.31 -4.34
CA ASN A 236 -0.11 0.95 -5.02
C ASN A 236 -1.32 1.35 -5.86
N GLU A 237 -1.89 2.52 -5.57
CA GLU A 237 -2.93 3.19 -6.34
C GLU A 237 -4.18 2.32 -6.64
N PRO A 238 -4.75 1.61 -5.64
CA PRO A 238 -5.93 0.77 -5.86
C PRO A 238 -7.11 1.64 -6.29
N ARG A 239 -7.69 1.33 -7.45
CA ARG A 239 -8.91 1.95 -7.97
C ARG A 239 -9.59 1.06 -8.98
N CYS A 240 -10.88 1.29 -9.19
CA CYS A 240 -11.59 0.62 -10.27
C CYS A 240 -11.21 1.21 -11.63
N GLU A 241 -11.11 0.35 -12.63
CA GLU A 241 -10.79 0.73 -14.02
C GLU A 241 -12.00 0.69 -14.93
N SER A 242 -13.13 0.13 -14.48
CA SER A 242 -14.34 0.02 -15.27
C SER A 242 -15.58 0.48 -14.52
N ASP A 243 -16.51 1.09 -15.22
CA ASP A 243 -17.82 1.45 -14.69
C ASP A 243 -18.73 0.22 -14.46
N ALA A 244 -18.39 -0.93 -15.05
CA ALA A 244 -19.29 -2.07 -15.15
C ALA A 244 -19.23 -3.04 -13.95
N GLY A 245 -18.18 -3.00 -13.16
CA GLY A 245 -17.97 -3.94 -12.04
C GLY A 245 -17.69 -3.26 -10.71
N CYS A 246 -17.60 -1.95 -10.72
CA CYS A 246 -17.21 -1.16 -9.57
C CYS A 246 -18.34 -0.26 -9.14
N GLU A 247 -19.01 -0.65 -8.10
CA GLU A 247 -19.92 0.25 -7.40
C GLU A 247 -19.13 1.26 -6.56
N ASN A 248 -19.75 2.39 -6.23
CA ASN A 248 -19.25 3.28 -5.22
C ASN A 248 -18.88 2.47 -3.96
N ASN A 249 -17.68 2.69 -3.43
CA ASN A 249 -17.16 1.98 -2.27
C ASN A 249 -16.68 0.53 -2.48
N THR A 250 -16.51 0.04 -3.69
CA THR A 250 -15.95 -1.30 -3.92
C THR A 250 -14.54 -1.41 -3.31
N VAL A 251 -13.66 -0.45 -3.57
CA VAL A 251 -12.33 -0.42 -2.99
C VAL A 251 -12.39 -0.22 -1.46
N VAL A 252 -13.33 0.59 -0.96
CA VAL A 252 -13.51 0.78 0.50
C VAL A 252 -13.89 -0.54 1.20
N LYS A 253 -14.81 -1.32 0.62
CA LYS A 253 -15.19 -2.63 1.17
C LYS A 253 -14.01 -3.61 1.17
N TRP A 254 -13.28 -3.66 0.06
CA TRP A 254 -12.08 -4.49 -0.06
C TRP A 254 -11.00 -4.07 0.94
N ALA A 255 -10.70 -2.78 1.05
CA ALA A 255 -9.72 -2.26 1.99
C ALA A 255 -10.10 -2.57 3.44
N THR A 256 -11.39 -2.47 3.79
CA THR A 256 -11.90 -2.84 5.12
C THR A 256 -11.63 -4.32 5.42
N GLU A 257 -11.89 -5.21 4.47
CA GLU A 257 -11.65 -6.65 4.64
C GLU A 257 -10.15 -6.97 4.75
N MET A 258 -9.33 -6.37 3.86
CA MET A 258 -7.90 -6.67 3.80
C MET A 258 -7.13 -6.06 4.95
N SER A 259 -7.48 -4.85 5.41
CA SER A 259 -6.84 -4.22 6.56
C SER A 259 -7.08 -5.03 7.84
N ALA A 260 -8.30 -5.48 8.08
CA ALA A 260 -8.61 -6.37 9.21
C ALA A 260 -7.81 -7.69 9.13
N TYR A 261 -7.64 -8.25 7.92
CA TYR A 261 -6.84 -9.45 7.74
C TYR A 261 -5.36 -9.21 8.05
N VAL A 262 -4.76 -8.13 7.53
CA VAL A 262 -3.36 -7.75 7.82
C VAL A 262 -3.17 -7.59 9.32
N LYS A 263 -4.01 -6.79 9.99
CA LYS A 263 -3.92 -6.53 11.44
C LYS A 263 -4.14 -7.78 12.29
N SER A 264 -4.84 -8.78 11.79
CA SER A 264 -4.96 -10.07 12.47
C SER A 264 -3.65 -10.88 12.52
N ILE A 265 -2.68 -10.56 11.65
CA ILE A 265 -1.38 -11.24 11.55
C ILE A 265 -0.25 -10.36 12.09
N ASP A 266 -0.29 -9.07 11.74
CA ASP A 266 0.70 -8.07 12.08
C ASP A 266 0.03 -6.87 12.75
N ASN A 267 0.17 -6.79 14.05
CA ASN A 267 -0.32 -5.67 14.86
C ASN A 267 0.83 -4.75 15.32
N ASN A 268 2.03 -4.96 14.80
CA ASN A 268 3.20 -4.15 15.12
C ASN A 268 3.33 -2.93 14.18
N HIS A 269 3.10 -3.15 12.90
CA HIS A 269 3.30 -2.12 11.88
C HIS A 269 2.05 -1.30 11.63
N MET A 270 2.27 -0.07 11.20
CA MET A 270 1.23 0.75 10.60
C MET A 270 0.79 0.18 9.26
N LEU A 271 -0.43 0.51 8.86
CA LEU A 271 -1.04 0.12 7.59
C LEU A 271 -1.71 1.32 6.93
N ALA A 272 -1.46 1.50 5.64
CA ALA A 272 -2.17 2.43 4.78
C ALA A 272 -2.83 1.69 3.62
N VAL A 273 -3.71 2.37 2.90
CA VAL A 273 -4.31 1.80 1.68
C VAL A 273 -3.34 1.88 0.51
N GLY A 274 -2.59 2.97 0.39
CA GLY A 274 -1.70 3.25 -0.73
C GLY A 274 -2.41 3.94 -1.90
N ASP A 275 -3.53 4.61 -1.61
CA ASP A 275 -4.39 5.29 -2.57
C ASP A 275 -3.85 6.67 -2.97
N GLU A 276 -4.45 7.22 -4.03
CA GLU A 276 -4.08 8.52 -4.60
C GLU A 276 -4.75 9.71 -3.91
N GLY A 277 -5.66 9.46 -2.96
CA GLY A 277 -6.39 10.51 -2.25
C GLY A 277 -7.68 10.97 -2.93
N PHE A 278 -8.31 10.13 -3.75
CA PHE A 278 -9.53 10.50 -4.46
C PHE A 278 -10.75 10.56 -3.54
N TYR A 279 -11.59 11.58 -3.78
CA TYR A 279 -12.81 11.83 -3.02
C TYR A 279 -14.07 11.41 -3.77
N ASN A 280 -15.15 11.18 -3.04
CA ASN A 280 -16.49 10.96 -3.58
C ASN A 280 -17.45 12.08 -3.17
N TYR A 281 -17.27 13.28 -3.72
CA TYR A 281 -18.08 14.45 -3.37
C TYR A 281 -19.31 14.68 -4.27
N GLY A 282 -19.51 13.88 -5.28
CA GLY A 282 -20.54 14.19 -6.28
C GLY A 282 -20.18 15.36 -7.21
N TYR A 283 -20.83 15.37 -8.34
CA TYR A 283 -20.47 16.16 -9.54
C TYR A 283 -20.60 17.67 -9.42
N ASN A 284 -21.37 18.17 -8.45
CA ASN A 284 -21.84 19.57 -8.49
C ASN A 284 -20.93 20.58 -7.78
N ASP A 285 -19.96 20.09 -7.03
CA ASP A 285 -19.16 20.95 -6.12
C ASP A 285 -17.76 21.28 -6.66
N PHE A 286 -17.37 20.71 -7.81
CA PHE A 286 -16.05 20.92 -8.41
C PHE A 286 -16.12 21.48 -9.81
N PRO A 287 -15.11 22.25 -10.24
CA PRO A 287 -15.07 22.83 -11.59
C PRO A 287 -15.17 21.77 -12.68
N GLU A 288 -15.89 22.09 -13.76
CA GLU A 288 -15.92 21.25 -14.95
C GLU A 288 -14.52 21.06 -15.52
N GLY A 289 -14.12 19.81 -15.80
CA GLY A 289 -12.84 19.44 -16.39
C GLY A 289 -12.73 17.94 -16.64
N ASP A 290 -11.68 17.54 -17.33
CA ASP A 290 -11.46 16.14 -17.73
C ASP A 290 -11.05 15.21 -16.57
N HIS A 291 -10.80 15.77 -15.36
CA HIS A 291 -10.35 15.03 -14.18
C HIS A 291 -11.46 14.74 -13.16
N LYS A 292 -12.70 14.66 -13.62
CA LYS A 292 -13.87 14.39 -12.77
C LYS A 292 -13.79 13.07 -11.99
N TYR A 293 -13.10 12.07 -12.54
CA TYR A 293 -12.91 10.77 -11.91
C TYR A 293 -12.28 10.83 -10.52
N VAL A 294 -11.51 11.89 -10.24
CA VAL A 294 -10.85 12.11 -8.93
C VAL A 294 -11.86 12.45 -7.82
N TYR A 295 -13.06 12.92 -8.18
CA TYR A 295 -14.00 13.53 -7.22
C TYR A 295 -15.40 12.90 -7.20
N HIS A 296 -15.71 11.95 -8.07
CA HIS A 296 -17.09 11.46 -8.20
C HIS A 296 -17.29 9.98 -7.82
N GLY A 297 -16.30 9.34 -7.27
CA GLY A 297 -16.40 7.98 -6.76
C GLY A 297 -16.45 6.88 -7.81
N SER A 298 -16.29 7.18 -9.11
CA SER A 298 -16.30 6.16 -10.18
C SER A 298 -15.13 5.17 -10.05
N SER A 299 -14.05 5.59 -9.39
CA SER A 299 -12.91 4.74 -9.08
C SER A 299 -13.17 3.77 -7.91
N GLY A 300 -14.41 3.72 -7.39
CA GLY A 300 -14.79 2.85 -6.27
C GLY A 300 -14.18 3.24 -4.92
N MET A 301 -13.62 4.45 -4.84
CA MET A 301 -12.87 4.98 -3.72
C MET A 301 -13.54 6.19 -3.11
N ASP A 302 -13.24 6.41 -1.84
CA ASP A 302 -13.52 7.64 -1.12
C ASP A 302 -12.45 7.78 -0.02
N TYR A 303 -11.55 8.73 -0.18
CA TYR A 303 -10.44 8.98 0.73
C TYR A 303 -10.87 9.12 2.20
N LEU A 304 -11.97 9.83 2.46
CA LEU A 304 -12.47 9.99 3.82
C LEU A 304 -12.97 8.68 4.42
N GLN A 305 -13.61 7.83 3.63
CA GLN A 305 -14.05 6.51 4.10
C GLN A 305 -12.86 5.58 4.27
N LEU A 306 -11.88 5.58 3.34
CA LEU A 306 -10.67 4.76 3.43
C LEU A 306 -9.86 5.10 4.68
N THR A 307 -9.61 6.38 4.94
CA THR A 307 -8.87 6.83 6.14
C THR A 307 -9.66 6.71 7.44
N SER A 308 -10.97 6.45 7.36
CA SER A 308 -11.84 6.19 8.52
C SER A 308 -11.92 4.70 8.89
N ILE A 309 -11.33 3.80 8.10
CA ILE A 309 -11.26 2.37 8.43
C ILE A 309 -10.43 2.20 9.71
N PRO A 310 -10.94 1.51 10.76
CA PRO A 310 -10.25 1.43 12.06
C PRO A 310 -8.83 0.84 12.00
N ASP A 311 -8.57 -0.02 11.03
CA ASP A 311 -7.30 -0.72 10.85
C ASP A 311 -6.33 0.03 9.91
N ILE A 312 -6.70 1.20 9.42
CA ILE A 312 -5.84 2.10 8.62
C ILE A 312 -5.30 3.20 9.52
N ASP A 313 -3.99 3.29 9.61
CA ASP A 313 -3.28 4.17 10.54
C ASP A 313 -3.03 5.58 9.96
N PHE A 314 -2.92 5.71 8.65
CA PHE A 314 -2.71 6.99 7.95
C PHE A 314 -3.14 6.92 6.49
N GLY A 315 -3.42 8.08 5.90
CA GLY A 315 -3.76 8.22 4.49
C GLY A 315 -2.54 8.55 3.62
N THR A 316 -2.64 8.24 2.34
CA THR A 316 -1.64 8.54 1.33
C THR A 316 -2.20 9.47 0.26
N LEU A 317 -1.32 10.19 -0.43
CA LEU A 317 -1.66 11.06 -1.54
C LEU A 317 -0.62 10.87 -2.64
N HIS A 318 -1.09 10.63 -3.87
CA HIS A 318 -0.25 10.60 -5.07
C HIS A 318 -0.74 11.70 -6.00
N VAL A 319 0.01 12.79 -6.12
CA VAL A 319 -0.43 13.98 -6.85
C VAL A 319 0.55 14.31 -7.96
N TYR A 320 0.07 14.24 -9.19
CA TYR A 320 0.83 14.50 -10.41
C TYR A 320 0.20 15.64 -11.20
N CYS A 321 0.17 16.84 -10.64
CA CYS A 321 -0.50 18.01 -11.21
C CYS A 321 -0.17 18.24 -12.69
N ASP A 322 1.11 18.19 -13.07
CA ASP A 322 1.56 18.41 -14.45
C ASP A 322 1.08 17.30 -15.40
N GLN A 323 1.15 16.05 -14.97
CA GLN A 323 0.72 14.90 -15.79
C GLN A 323 -0.80 14.85 -15.92
N TRP A 324 -1.52 15.29 -14.91
CA TRP A 324 -2.98 15.36 -14.93
C TRP A 324 -3.51 16.62 -15.62
N GLY A 325 -2.63 17.50 -16.12
CA GLY A 325 -3.01 18.73 -16.82
C GLY A 325 -3.75 19.73 -15.92
N LEU A 326 -3.54 19.65 -14.61
CA LEU A 326 -4.14 20.58 -13.65
C LEU A 326 -3.52 21.96 -13.78
N THR A 327 -4.33 23.00 -13.70
CA THR A 327 -3.83 24.37 -13.56
C THR A 327 -3.20 24.56 -12.19
N LYS A 328 -2.39 25.64 -12.05
CA LYS A 328 -1.81 25.99 -10.75
C LYS A 328 -2.88 26.16 -9.66
N GLU A 329 -4.00 26.80 -10.01
CA GLU A 329 -5.11 27.01 -9.09
C GLU A 329 -5.82 25.72 -8.70
N GLN A 330 -5.84 24.71 -9.57
CA GLN A 330 -6.41 23.37 -9.31
C GLN A 330 -5.48 22.50 -8.47
N GLY A 331 -4.17 22.75 -8.51
CA GLY A 331 -3.18 22.04 -7.69
C GLY A 331 -2.87 22.70 -6.34
N GLU A 332 -3.50 23.82 -6.01
CA GLU A 332 -3.35 24.54 -4.72
C GLU A 332 -4.42 24.12 -3.67
N PHE A 333 -4.90 22.88 -3.70
CA PHE A 333 -5.84 22.39 -2.69
C PHE A 333 -5.14 21.98 -1.39
#